data_5d5c58222158ab82178f29680c288ef8
#
_entry.id   5d5c58222158ab82178f29680c288ef8
#
_cell.length_a   1.000
_cell.length_b   1.000
_cell.length_c   1.000
_cell.angle_alpha   90.00
_cell.angle_beta   90.00
_cell.angle_gamma   90.00
#
_symmetry.space_group_name_H-M   'P 1'
#
loop_
_entity.id
_entity.type
_entity.pdbx_description
1 polymer ?
#
loop_
_entity_poly.entity_id
_entity_poly.type
_entity_poly.pdbx_seq_one_letter_code
_entity_poly.pdbx_strand_id
1 'polypeptide(L)'
;MYALTKTKSEVKNVKNIRRKLGAVALAAVLMIISLSGCGVGKISSDGSISTIERGVLKVGMNLNDSPMSYLNTDTARPDGFEAKVAEQVAEKLGLKLEIIDTTQKNLLKSLDAEIYDCVISSVGMTEENCEKYEATNAYADVSAIEDELTEKPKNTKIAIFGKKNNGLIQAIEKQALEPLKEDGTLSEISNQYLGTDVIVK
;
A
#
# COMPACT_ATOMS: atom_id res chain seq x y z
N MET A 1 74.67 21.89 -9.81
CA MET A 1 74.08 21.85 -8.46
C MET A 1 73.14 23.07 -8.32
N TYR A 2 71.85 22.93 -8.69
CA TYR A 2 70.85 23.99 -8.60
C TYR A 2 69.80 23.56 -7.59
N ALA A 3 69.82 24.21 -6.45
CA ALA A 3 68.80 24.03 -5.39
C ALA A 3 67.62 24.94 -5.70
N LEU A 4 66.46 24.37 -6.01
CA LEU A 4 65.19 25.07 -6.14
C LEU A 4 64.63 25.41 -4.75
N THR A 5 64.77 26.64 -4.34
CA THR A 5 64.12 27.18 -3.12
C THR A 5 62.62 27.45 -3.44
N LYS A 6 61.72 26.62 -2.99
CA LYS A 6 60.27 26.85 -3.02
C LYS A 6 59.95 28.06 -2.14
N THR A 7 59.35 29.08 -2.68
CA THR A 7 58.97 30.30 -2.00
C THR A 7 57.80 30.08 -1.01
N LYS A 8 57.85 30.80 0.14
CA LYS A 8 56.92 30.73 1.24
C LYS A 8 55.43 31.00 0.82
N SER A 9 55.21 31.61 -0.37
CA SER A 9 53.89 31.90 -0.95
C SER A 9 53.21 30.65 -1.53
N GLU A 10 53.98 29.75 -2.18
CA GLU A 10 53.41 28.53 -2.78
C GLU A 10 52.90 27.53 -1.73
N VAL A 11 53.59 27.42 -0.58
CA VAL A 11 53.18 26.55 0.51
C VAL A 11 51.86 27.03 1.17
N LYS A 12 51.62 28.34 1.24
CA LYS A 12 50.34 28.87 1.74
C LYS A 12 49.18 28.61 0.79
N ASN A 13 49.42 28.66 -0.51
CA ASN A 13 48.36 28.44 -1.49
C ASN A 13 47.87 26.98 -1.52
N VAL A 14 48.78 26.02 -1.42
CA VAL A 14 48.45 24.60 -1.36
C VAL A 14 47.66 24.23 -0.08
N LYS A 15 47.98 24.85 1.07
CA LYS A 15 47.23 24.64 2.33
C LYS A 15 45.80 25.17 2.26
N ASN A 16 45.59 26.31 1.60
CA ASN A 16 44.26 26.91 1.43
C ASN A 16 43.38 26.11 0.44
N ILE A 17 43.96 25.54 -0.60
CA ILE A 17 43.26 24.68 -1.54
C ILE A 17 42.80 23.37 -0.90
N ARG A 18 43.68 22.74 -0.11
CA ARG A 18 43.34 21.53 0.66
C ARG A 18 42.24 21.75 1.71
N ARG A 19 42.19 22.91 2.35
CA ARG A 19 41.12 23.28 3.30
C ARG A 19 39.79 23.52 2.61
N LYS A 20 39.77 24.11 1.42
CA LYS A 20 38.54 24.35 0.62
C LYS A 20 38.01 23.06 0.03
N LEU A 21 38.86 22.16 -0.45
CA LEU A 21 38.46 20.84 -0.95
C LEU A 21 37.92 19.91 0.17
N GLY A 22 38.47 19.98 1.38
CA GLY A 22 37.96 19.23 2.51
C GLY A 22 36.57 19.67 2.97
N ALA A 23 36.29 20.99 2.93
CA ALA A 23 34.99 21.53 3.31
C ALA A 23 33.87 21.19 2.28
N VAL A 24 34.20 21.15 0.99
CA VAL A 24 33.23 20.78 -0.08
C VAL A 24 32.95 19.27 -0.07
N ALA A 25 33.95 18.42 0.22
CA ALA A 25 33.75 16.99 0.34
C ALA A 25 32.88 16.60 1.56
N LEU A 26 32.98 17.32 2.68
CA LEU A 26 32.17 17.09 3.87
C LEU A 26 30.69 17.51 3.67
N ALA A 27 30.45 18.59 2.90
CA ALA A 27 29.11 19.04 2.57
C ALA A 27 28.40 18.09 1.58
N ALA A 28 29.14 17.46 0.65
CA ALA A 28 28.58 16.50 -0.31
C ALA A 28 28.20 15.16 0.37
N VAL A 29 28.93 14.73 1.40
CA VAL A 29 28.61 13.50 2.15
C VAL A 29 27.37 13.67 3.04
N LEU A 30 27.10 14.87 3.54
CA LEU A 30 25.89 15.17 4.32
C LEU A 30 24.61 15.28 3.48
N MET A 31 24.69 15.51 2.17
CA MET A 31 23.53 15.52 1.28
C MET A 31 23.12 14.14 0.77
N ILE A 32 23.95 13.11 0.87
CA ILE A 32 23.62 11.75 0.40
C ILE A 32 22.87 10.94 1.48
N ILE A 33 22.89 11.39 2.74
CA ILE A 33 22.19 10.69 3.85
C ILE A 33 20.71 11.07 3.93
N SER A 34 20.24 12.07 3.19
CA SER A 34 18.84 12.52 3.23
C SER A 34 17.92 11.86 2.19
N LEU A 35 18.39 10.90 1.36
CA LEU A 35 17.56 10.15 0.40
C LEU A 35 17.39 8.66 0.75
N SER A 36 17.83 8.21 1.91
CA SER A 36 17.54 6.86 2.41
C SER A 36 16.49 6.89 3.52
N GLY A 37 15.60 7.85 3.47
CA GLY A 37 14.43 7.92 4.32
C GLY A 37 13.25 7.18 3.68
N CYS A 38 13.37 5.89 3.37
CA CYS A 38 12.21 5.01 3.36
C CYS A 38 11.73 4.83 4.80
N GLY A 39 11.25 5.91 5.38
CA GLY A 39 10.46 5.89 6.57
C GLY A 39 9.07 5.40 6.20
N VAL A 40 8.89 4.09 6.18
CA VAL A 40 7.55 3.51 6.17
C VAL A 40 6.86 3.93 7.45
N GLY A 41 5.88 4.80 7.25
CA GLY A 41 5.23 5.51 8.31
C GLY A 41 4.35 4.63 9.16
N LYS A 42 4.38 4.92 10.37
CA LYS A 42 3.32 4.81 11.35
C LYS A 42 2.32 5.92 11.10
N ILE A 43 1.04 5.66 11.12
CA ILE A 43 0.06 6.64 11.55
C ILE A 43 -0.28 6.32 13.00
N SER A 44 0.43 6.91 13.89
CA SER A 44 0.07 7.09 15.29
C SER A 44 -0.98 8.21 15.35
N SER A 45 -1.29 8.74 16.51
CA SER A 45 -2.05 9.99 16.69
C SER A 45 -1.53 11.20 15.88
N ASP A 46 -0.47 11.02 15.09
CA ASP A 46 0.17 11.92 14.14
C ASP A 46 0.00 11.48 12.67
N GLY A 47 -0.89 10.54 12.36
CA GLY A 47 -1.21 10.13 11.00
C GLY A 47 -0.45 8.92 10.43
N SER A 48 0.25 8.06 11.23
CA SER A 48 1.02 6.90 10.75
C SER A 48 0.19 5.62 10.62
N ILE A 49 0.47 4.78 9.61
CA ILE A 49 -0.20 3.50 9.38
C ILE A 49 0.29 2.49 10.43
N SER A 50 -0.62 2.06 11.32
CA SER A 50 -0.35 0.99 12.26
C SER A 50 -0.87 -0.34 11.69
N THR A 51 0.01 -1.30 11.50
CA THR A 51 -0.31 -2.68 11.08
C THR A 51 0.10 -3.66 12.17
N ILE A 52 -0.51 -4.85 12.17
CA ILE A 52 -0.23 -5.94 13.12
C ILE A 52 1.26 -6.30 13.07
N GLU A 53 1.81 -6.39 11.85
CA GLU A 53 3.23 -6.59 11.62
C GLU A 53 3.83 -5.37 10.91
N ARG A 54 4.83 -4.76 11.52
CA ARG A 54 5.43 -3.53 11.00
C ARG A 54 5.95 -3.69 9.57
N GLY A 55 5.43 -2.84 8.66
CA GLY A 55 5.84 -2.83 7.25
C GLY A 55 5.14 -3.88 6.39
N VAL A 56 4.17 -4.62 6.96
CA VAL A 56 3.37 -5.61 6.24
C VAL A 56 1.91 -5.23 6.34
N LEU A 57 1.19 -5.25 5.22
CA LEU A 57 -0.26 -5.18 5.16
C LEU A 57 -0.80 -6.61 5.06
N LYS A 58 -1.40 -7.12 6.13
CA LYS A 58 -2.08 -8.41 6.14
C LYS A 58 -3.52 -8.22 5.70
N VAL A 59 -3.91 -8.90 4.64
CA VAL A 59 -5.24 -8.78 4.02
C VAL A 59 -5.98 -10.12 4.11
N GLY A 60 -7.13 -10.12 4.76
CA GLY A 60 -8.05 -11.27 4.74
C GLY A 60 -8.79 -11.33 3.40
N MET A 61 -8.78 -12.49 2.76
CA MET A 61 -9.36 -12.71 1.44
C MET A 61 -9.95 -14.12 1.32
N ASN A 62 -11.06 -14.26 0.58
CA ASN A 62 -11.60 -15.57 0.21
C ASN A 62 -11.06 -15.96 -1.18
N LEU A 63 -10.11 -16.89 -1.23
CA LEU A 63 -9.49 -17.32 -2.49
C LEU A 63 -10.29 -18.39 -3.26
N ASN A 64 -11.62 -18.44 -3.05
CA ASN A 64 -12.53 -19.32 -3.76
C ASN A 64 -13.65 -18.54 -4.48
N ASP A 65 -13.43 -17.26 -4.79
CA ASP A 65 -14.41 -16.36 -5.40
C ASP A 65 -13.91 -15.78 -6.74
N SER A 66 -13.67 -16.65 -7.72
CA SER A 66 -13.31 -16.21 -9.09
C SER A 66 -14.50 -15.51 -9.76
N PRO A 67 -14.27 -14.40 -10.50
CA PRO A 67 -12.99 -13.76 -10.87
C PRO A 67 -12.51 -12.70 -9.86
N MET A 68 -13.20 -12.50 -8.73
CA MET A 68 -12.89 -11.50 -7.72
C MET A 68 -11.56 -11.82 -7.03
N SER A 69 -11.46 -13.00 -6.43
CA SER A 69 -10.25 -13.46 -5.76
C SER A 69 -10.18 -14.99 -5.73
N TYR A 70 -9.05 -15.53 -6.17
CA TYR A 70 -8.87 -16.97 -6.27
C TYR A 70 -7.39 -17.37 -6.14
N LEU A 71 -7.16 -18.65 -5.80
CA LEU A 71 -5.82 -19.22 -5.88
C LEU A 71 -5.54 -19.66 -7.32
N ASN A 72 -4.62 -18.99 -8.00
CA ASN A 72 -4.18 -19.37 -9.33
C ASN A 72 -3.43 -20.71 -9.26
N THR A 73 -3.95 -21.75 -9.91
CA THR A 73 -3.42 -23.12 -9.84
C THR A 73 -2.07 -23.28 -10.52
N ASP A 74 -1.76 -22.46 -11.51
CA ASP A 74 -0.51 -22.55 -12.27
C ASP A 74 0.66 -21.93 -11.51
N THR A 75 0.39 -20.86 -10.76
CA THR A 75 1.41 -20.10 -10.03
C THR A 75 1.39 -20.37 -8.54
N ALA A 76 0.36 -21.02 -8.02
CA ALA A 76 0.08 -21.21 -6.59
C ALA A 76 0.08 -19.88 -5.81
N ARG A 77 -0.40 -18.79 -6.43
CA ARG A 77 -0.48 -17.45 -5.83
C ARG A 77 -1.91 -16.93 -5.88
N PRO A 78 -2.30 -16.06 -4.94
CA PRO A 78 -3.54 -15.30 -5.04
C PRO A 78 -3.56 -14.48 -6.34
N ASP A 79 -4.72 -14.47 -7.01
CA ASP A 79 -4.97 -13.76 -8.26
C ASP A 79 -6.43 -13.29 -8.31
N GLY A 80 -6.79 -12.48 -9.30
CA GLY A 80 -8.12 -11.92 -9.46
C GLY A 80 -8.17 -10.41 -9.21
N PHE A 81 -9.35 -9.83 -9.44
CA PHE A 81 -9.59 -8.40 -9.32
C PHE A 81 -9.15 -7.85 -7.95
N GLU A 82 -9.65 -8.44 -6.86
CA GLU A 82 -9.37 -7.96 -5.50
C GLU A 82 -7.95 -8.25 -5.03
N ALA A 83 -7.34 -9.34 -5.50
CA ALA A 83 -5.93 -9.61 -5.23
C ALA A 83 -5.04 -8.52 -5.85
N LYS A 84 -5.37 -8.05 -7.07
CA LYS A 84 -4.66 -6.94 -7.71
C LYS A 84 -4.94 -5.59 -7.05
N VAL A 85 -6.17 -5.34 -6.62
CA VAL A 85 -6.47 -4.16 -5.80
C VAL A 85 -5.62 -4.15 -4.52
N ALA A 86 -5.51 -5.29 -3.82
CA ALA A 86 -4.69 -5.41 -2.61
C ALA A 86 -3.18 -5.17 -2.90
N GLU A 87 -2.65 -5.67 -4.02
CA GLU A 87 -1.27 -5.40 -4.47
C GLU A 87 -1.04 -3.90 -4.65
N GLN A 88 -1.92 -3.20 -5.37
CA GLN A 88 -1.79 -1.77 -5.62
C GLN A 88 -1.95 -0.93 -4.35
N VAL A 89 -2.88 -1.30 -3.47
CA VAL A 89 -3.05 -0.65 -2.17
C VAL A 89 -1.79 -0.77 -1.33
N ALA A 90 -1.22 -1.98 -1.20
CA ALA A 90 0.00 -2.19 -0.43
C ALA A 90 1.19 -1.42 -1.03
N GLU A 91 1.33 -1.39 -2.35
CA GLU A 91 2.38 -0.64 -3.06
C GLU A 91 2.27 0.87 -2.81
N LYS A 92 1.09 1.48 -2.95
CA LYS A 92 0.86 2.91 -2.67
C LYS A 92 1.17 3.27 -1.23
N LEU A 93 0.90 2.37 -0.28
CA LEU A 93 1.21 2.56 1.14
C LEU A 93 2.68 2.25 1.50
N GLY A 94 3.48 1.73 0.55
CA GLY A 94 4.86 1.31 0.80
C GLY A 94 4.98 0.12 1.74
N LEU A 95 3.96 -0.75 1.79
CA LEU A 95 3.89 -1.94 2.63
C LEU A 95 4.09 -3.22 1.80
N LYS A 96 4.64 -4.26 2.42
CA LYS A 96 4.65 -5.60 1.86
C LYS A 96 3.26 -6.21 2.01
N LEU A 97 2.71 -6.78 0.94
CA LEU A 97 1.43 -7.49 0.99
C LEU A 97 1.61 -8.91 1.53
N GLU A 98 0.72 -9.33 2.43
CA GLU A 98 0.48 -10.70 2.82
C GLU A 98 -1.03 -10.98 2.75
N ILE A 99 -1.44 -11.90 1.86
CA ILE A 99 -2.85 -12.34 1.74
C ILE A 99 -3.05 -13.57 2.60
N ILE A 100 -4.08 -13.53 3.47
CA ILE A 100 -4.46 -14.63 4.36
C ILE A 100 -5.80 -15.17 3.87
N ASP A 101 -5.78 -16.41 3.36
CA ASP A 101 -6.97 -17.10 2.87
C ASP A 101 -7.91 -17.46 4.02
N THR A 102 -9.20 -17.20 3.82
CA THR A 102 -10.26 -17.60 4.73
C THR A 102 -11.60 -17.67 4.00
N THR A 103 -12.61 -18.24 4.65
CA THR A 103 -13.95 -18.31 4.05
C THR A 103 -14.70 -16.99 4.22
N GLN A 104 -15.62 -16.66 3.26
CA GLN A 104 -16.44 -15.45 3.29
C GLN A 104 -17.10 -15.19 4.66
N LYS A 105 -17.69 -16.22 5.28
CA LYS A 105 -18.33 -16.11 6.60
C LYS A 105 -17.39 -15.78 7.76
N ASN A 106 -16.08 -15.99 7.60
CA ASN A 106 -15.08 -15.79 8.65
C ASN A 106 -14.32 -14.46 8.47
N LEU A 107 -14.43 -13.80 7.33
CA LEU A 107 -13.66 -12.56 7.03
C LEU A 107 -13.74 -11.55 8.19
N LEU A 108 -14.90 -11.05 8.50
CA LEU A 108 -15.04 -10.03 9.55
C LEU A 108 -14.80 -10.56 10.97
N LYS A 109 -15.06 -11.85 11.23
CA LYS A 109 -14.75 -12.47 12.53
C LYS A 109 -13.25 -12.61 12.78
N SER A 110 -12.50 -12.94 11.74
CA SER A 110 -11.03 -13.05 11.82
C SER A 110 -10.38 -11.66 11.90
N LEU A 111 -11.02 -10.62 11.36
CA LEU A 111 -10.63 -9.23 11.58
C LEU A 111 -10.78 -8.84 13.06
N ASP A 112 -11.89 -9.23 13.71
CA ASP A 112 -12.08 -9.03 15.16
C ASP A 112 -10.97 -9.70 15.98
N ALA A 113 -10.50 -10.87 15.55
CA ALA A 113 -9.43 -11.65 16.18
C ALA A 113 -8.01 -11.17 15.82
N GLU A 114 -7.88 -10.07 15.05
CA GLU A 114 -6.59 -9.49 14.63
C GLU A 114 -5.69 -10.47 13.85
N ILE A 115 -6.30 -11.35 13.04
CA ILE A 115 -5.55 -12.27 12.16
C ILE A 115 -4.93 -11.49 11.01
N TYR A 116 -5.58 -10.41 10.56
CA TYR A 116 -5.12 -9.49 9.51
C TYR A 116 -5.58 -8.04 9.79
N ASP A 117 -4.98 -7.11 9.08
CA ASP A 117 -5.18 -5.66 9.27
C ASP A 117 -6.48 -5.16 8.66
N CYS A 118 -6.84 -5.70 7.48
CA CYS A 118 -8.05 -5.33 6.75
C CYS A 118 -8.58 -6.50 5.92
N VAL A 119 -9.78 -6.31 5.38
CA VAL A 119 -10.45 -7.24 4.47
C VAL A 119 -10.64 -6.59 3.12
N ILE A 120 -10.20 -7.26 2.06
CA ILE A 120 -10.46 -6.92 0.65
C ILE A 120 -10.98 -8.21 0.01
N SER A 121 -12.32 -8.43 0.02
CA SER A 121 -12.92 -9.69 -0.42
C SER A 121 -14.44 -9.60 -0.51
N SER A 122 -14.97 -8.85 -1.48
CA SER A 122 -16.41 -8.76 -1.81
C SER A 122 -17.32 -8.52 -0.60
N VAL A 123 -16.83 -7.73 0.38
CA VAL A 123 -17.63 -7.37 1.55
C VAL A 123 -18.48 -6.14 1.24
N GLY A 124 -19.81 -6.34 1.20
CA GLY A 124 -20.76 -5.27 0.93
C GLY A 124 -20.90 -4.27 2.08
N MET A 125 -21.16 -3.02 1.73
CA MET A 125 -21.41 -1.91 2.66
C MET A 125 -22.84 -2.00 3.22
N THR A 126 -23.08 -2.98 4.11
CA THR A 126 -24.33 -3.05 4.87
C THR A 126 -24.28 -2.13 6.09
N GLU A 127 -25.44 -1.72 6.59
CA GLU A 127 -25.54 -0.93 7.83
C GLU A 127 -24.82 -1.64 8.99
N GLU A 128 -25.06 -2.95 9.17
CA GLU A 128 -24.43 -3.79 10.19
C GLU A 128 -22.90 -3.76 10.12
N ASN A 129 -22.34 -3.90 8.89
CA ASN A 129 -20.88 -3.90 8.70
C ASN A 129 -20.28 -2.51 8.98
N CYS A 130 -20.92 -1.44 8.51
CA CYS A 130 -20.45 -0.07 8.70
C CYS A 130 -20.61 0.43 10.15
N GLU A 131 -21.60 -0.10 10.89
CA GLU A 131 -21.73 0.19 12.32
C GLU A 131 -20.63 -0.48 13.14
N LYS A 132 -20.21 -1.68 12.77
CA LYS A 132 -19.25 -2.48 13.55
C LYS A 132 -17.79 -2.19 13.16
N TYR A 133 -17.51 -1.98 11.89
CA TYR A 133 -16.17 -1.81 11.34
C TYR A 133 -15.99 -0.41 10.73
N GLU A 134 -14.74 0.00 10.55
CA GLU A 134 -14.40 1.14 9.71
C GLU A 134 -14.30 0.65 8.26
N ALA A 135 -14.90 1.39 7.34
CA ALA A 135 -14.90 1.08 5.92
C ALA A 135 -14.36 2.28 5.12
N THR A 136 -13.74 1.99 3.99
CA THR A 136 -13.51 2.99 2.95
C THR A 136 -14.84 3.41 2.31
N ASN A 137 -14.84 4.43 1.48
CA ASN A 137 -15.92 4.57 0.50
C ASN A 137 -15.97 3.32 -0.40
N ALA A 138 -17.12 3.04 -1.01
CA ALA A 138 -17.19 1.97 -1.98
C ALA A 138 -16.13 2.17 -3.07
N TYR A 139 -15.29 1.18 -3.29
CA TYR A 139 -14.35 1.24 -4.39
C TYR A 139 -14.93 0.62 -5.67
N ALA A 140 -15.89 -0.30 -5.54
CA ALA A 140 -16.57 -0.93 -6.66
C ALA A 140 -18.07 -1.14 -6.40
N ASP A 141 -18.88 -1.19 -7.46
CA ASP A 141 -20.27 -1.64 -7.47
C ASP A 141 -20.39 -2.85 -8.43
N VAL A 142 -20.51 -4.03 -7.86
CA VAL A 142 -20.52 -5.30 -8.59
C VAL A 142 -21.90 -5.70 -9.10
N SER A 143 -22.90 -4.81 -9.08
CA SER A 143 -24.27 -5.09 -9.55
C SER A 143 -24.33 -5.57 -11.02
N ALA A 144 -23.40 -5.10 -11.86
CA ALA A 144 -23.33 -5.48 -13.28
C ALA A 144 -22.85 -6.92 -13.50
N ILE A 145 -22.17 -7.52 -12.53
CA ILE A 145 -21.56 -8.86 -12.61
C ILE A 145 -22.06 -9.80 -11.49
N GLU A 146 -23.07 -9.38 -10.73
CA GLU A 146 -23.54 -10.11 -9.53
C GLU A 146 -23.89 -11.58 -9.84
N ASP A 147 -24.43 -11.85 -11.02
CA ASP A 147 -24.80 -13.21 -11.44
C ASP A 147 -23.61 -14.10 -11.80
N GLU A 148 -22.44 -13.53 -12.00
CA GLU A 148 -21.20 -14.22 -12.31
C GLU A 148 -20.37 -14.54 -11.04
N LEU A 149 -20.74 -13.93 -9.90
CA LEU A 149 -20.02 -14.11 -8.65
C LEU A 149 -20.39 -15.43 -7.96
N THR A 150 -19.39 -16.13 -7.45
CA THR A 150 -19.58 -17.34 -6.62
C THR A 150 -20.19 -16.97 -5.27
N GLU A 151 -19.68 -15.90 -4.65
CA GLU A 151 -20.18 -15.38 -3.39
C GLU A 151 -20.82 -14.00 -3.59
N LYS A 152 -22.15 -13.95 -3.57
CA LYS A 152 -22.90 -12.70 -3.76
C LYS A 152 -22.84 -11.84 -2.50
N PRO A 153 -22.33 -10.60 -2.56
CA PRO A 153 -22.33 -9.70 -1.42
C PRO A 153 -23.77 -9.28 -1.07
N LYS A 154 -24.07 -9.12 0.22
CA LYS A 154 -25.39 -8.61 0.67
C LYS A 154 -25.70 -7.18 0.19
N ASN A 155 -24.71 -6.44 -0.26
CA ASN A 155 -24.81 -5.14 -0.89
C ASN A 155 -23.76 -5.09 -2.01
N THR A 156 -24.17 -4.75 -3.22
CA THR A 156 -23.29 -4.74 -4.40
C THR A 156 -22.19 -3.68 -4.36
N LYS A 157 -22.36 -2.65 -3.53
CA LYS A 157 -21.28 -1.70 -3.21
C LYS A 157 -20.34 -2.31 -2.20
N ILE A 158 -19.14 -2.65 -2.65
CA ILE A 158 -18.11 -3.27 -1.83
C ILE A 158 -17.04 -2.26 -1.41
N ALA A 159 -16.49 -2.47 -0.20
CA ALA A 159 -15.50 -1.61 0.40
C ALA A 159 -14.40 -2.41 1.10
N ILE A 160 -13.31 -1.75 1.45
CA ILE A 160 -12.26 -2.32 2.31
C ILE A 160 -12.66 -2.06 3.77
N PHE A 161 -12.66 -3.10 4.57
CA PHE A 161 -13.03 -3.04 5.97
C PHE A 161 -11.83 -3.26 6.89
N GLY A 162 -11.77 -2.51 7.99
CA GLY A 162 -10.78 -2.64 9.05
C GLY A 162 -11.36 -2.38 10.43
N LYS A 163 -10.54 -2.56 11.47
CA LYS A 163 -10.95 -2.19 12.83
C LYS A 163 -11.05 -0.67 12.97
N LYS A 164 -12.04 -0.23 13.74
CA LYS A 164 -12.23 1.19 14.01
C LYS A 164 -11.06 1.81 14.78
N ASN A 165 -10.82 3.09 14.52
CA ASN A 165 -9.88 3.94 15.27
C ASN A 165 -8.40 3.57 15.17
N ASN A 166 -7.97 2.85 14.15
CA ASN A 166 -6.55 2.58 13.93
C ASN A 166 -5.91 3.43 12.81
N GLY A 167 -6.69 4.22 12.10
CA GLY A 167 -6.25 5.11 11.03
C GLY A 167 -5.85 4.41 9.72
N LEU A 168 -5.80 3.07 9.69
CA LEU A 168 -5.42 2.32 8.50
C LEU A 168 -6.41 2.51 7.35
N ILE A 169 -7.71 2.43 7.63
CA ILE A 169 -8.75 2.55 6.60
C ILE A 169 -8.74 3.95 5.98
N GLN A 170 -8.53 4.99 6.78
CA GLN A 170 -8.36 6.36 6.27
C GLN A 170 -7.11 6.51 5.41
N ALA A 171 -6.01 5.85 5.79
CA ALA A 171 -4.79 5.85 4.99
C ALA A 171 -4.99 5.09 3.66
N ILE A 172 -5.67 3.93 3.68
CA ILE A 172 -6.03 3.18 2.47
C ILE A 172 -6.87 4.05 1.54
N GLU A 173 -7.91 4.72 2.06
CA GLU A 173 -8.76 5.61 1.25
C GLU A 173 -7.94 6.73 0.60
N LYS A 174 -7.23 7.53 1.42
CA LYS A 174 -6.59 8.78 0.98
C LYS A 174 -5.28 8.61 0.23
N GLN A 175 -4.48 7.61 0.62
CA GLN A 175 -3.13 7.45 0.08
C GLN A 175 -3.05 6.35 -0.98
N ALA A 176 -4.09 5.50 -1.10
CA ALA A 176 -4.12 4.43 -2.08
C ALA A 176 -5.36 4.49 -2.99
N LEU A 177 -6.59 4.29 -2.48
CA LEU A 177 -7.77 4.15 -3.34
C LEU A 177 -8.10 5.41 -4.14
N GLU A 178 -8.10 6.60 -3.52
CA GLU A 178 -8.36 7.85 -4.24
C GLU A 178 -7.35 8.05 -5.40
N PRO A 179 -6.01 8.00 -5.19
CA PRO A 179 -5.05 8.09 -6.27
C PRO A 179 -5.21 7.02 -7.35
N LEU A 180 -5.49 5.76 -6.97
CA LEU A 180 -5.67 4.64 -7.91
C LEU A 180 -6.97 4.76 -8.73
N LYS A 181 -7.99 5.43 -8.20
CA LYS A 181 -9.19 5.79 -8.96
C LYS A 181 -8.90 6.93 -9.95
N GLU A 182 -8.21 7.97 -9.46
CA GLU A 182 -7.90 9.16 -10.26
C GLU A 182 -6.97 8.86 -11.44
N ASP A 183 -5.96 8.01 -11.26
CA ASP A 183 -5.02 7.63 -12.32
C ASP A 183 -5.55 6.53 -13.24
N GLY A 184 -6.73 5.96 -12.96
CA GLY A 184 -7.41 4.95 -13.77
C GLY A 184 -6.93 3.52 -13.55
N THR A 185 -5.96 3.29 -12.67
CA THR A 185 -5.40 1.95 -12.40
C THR A 185 -6.48 0.95 -11.98
N LEU A 186 -7.42 1.34 -11.10
CA LEU A 186 -8.50 0.44 -10.67
C LEU A 186 -9.44 0.07 -11.82
N SER A 187 -9.75 1.03 -12.70
CA SER A 187 -10.59 0.79 -13.90
C SER A 187 -9.90 -0.17 -14.88
N GLU A 188 -8.58 -0.05 -15.06
CA GLU A 188 -7.80 -0.99 -15.88
C GLU A 188 -7.84 -2.40 -15.32
N ILE A 189 -7.62 -2.57 -14.00
CA ILE A 189 -7.70 -3.87 -13.31
C ILE A 189 -9.13 -4.43 -13.43
N SER A 190 -10.16 -3.61 -13.23
CA SER A 190 -11.55 -4.02 -13.37
C SER A 190 -11.85 -4.59 -14.77
N ASN A 191 -11.50 -3.84 -15.81
CA ASN A 191 -11.68 -4.29 -17.18
C ASN A 191 -10.88 -5.56 -17.52
N GLN A 192 -9.67 -5.69 -16.99
CA GLN A 192 -8.81 -6.85 -17.23
C GLN A 192 -9.40 -8.14 -16.64
N TYR A 193 -9.92 -8.09 -15.41
CA TYR A 193 -10.37 -9.28 -14.69
C TYR A 193 -11.86 -9.54 -14.80
N LEU A 194 -12.67 -8.48 -14.93
CA LEU A 194 -14.14 -8.56 -14.91
C LEU A 194 -14.78 -8.26 -16.27
N GLY A 195 -13.98 -7.82 -17.26
CA GLY A 195 -14.49 -7.46 -18.59
C GLY A 195 -15.35 -6.18 -18.63
N THR A 196 -15.51 -5.52 -17.49
CA THR A 196 -16.28 -4.27 -17.34
C THR A 196 -15.71 -3.40 -16.24
N ASP A 197 -15.96 -2.09 -16.29
CA ASP A 197 -15.54 -1.15 -15.24
C ASP A 197 -16.62 -1.08 -14.15
N VAL A 198 -16.33 -1.66 -13.00
CA VAL A 198 -17.21 -1.64 -11.82
C VAL A 198 -16.76 -0.58 -10.77
N ILE A 199 -15.76 0.24 -11.07
CA ILE A 199 -15.20 1.20 -10.12
C ILE A 199 -16.18 2.34 -9.84
N VAL A 200 -16.42 2.62 -8.57
CA VAL A 200 -17.20 3.77 -8.12
C VAL A 200 -16.32 5.01 -8.12
N LYS A 201 -16.74 6.02 -8.88
CA LYS A 201 -16.05 7.32 -9.02
C LYS A 201 -16.34 8.25 -7.85
#